data_53cb1ef2c81c54ebc3a1c98dd19d7d5f
#
_entry.id   53cb1ef2c81c54ebc3a1c98dd19d7d5f
#
_cell.length_a   1.000
_cell.length_b   1.000
_cell.length_c   1.000
_cell.angle_alpha   90.00
_cell.angle_beta   90.00
_cell.angle_gamma   90.00
#
_symmetry.space_group_name_H-M   'P 1'
#
loop_
_entity.id
_entity.type
_entity.pdbx_description
1 polymer ?
#
loop_
_entity_poly.entity_id
_entity_poly.type
_entity_poly.pdbx_seq_one_letter_code
_entity_poly.pdbx_strand_id
1 'polypeptide(L)'
;SGNRVHFGTAGAAVHVVDVLNNEYRDSKVRDLYDAACIVDELENIHFLQRPMVCRDITDNREMDYNTVYACCAGTKKHVGTSFTEPSFVPDAIEMLHLIAGGEQSWRERPFVSNSNCFVVPPMKFATESCQVMEACIEAGMPILLLSAGQAGATAPAPIAGAIVQAVAECLAGLVYVHSIKPGHPCIFGTWPFVSDLRTGAMSGGSGEPVSYTHLRAHETLAD
;
A
#
# COMPACT_ATOMS: atom_id res chain seq x y z
N SER A 1 -21.27 1.00 -5.27
CA SER A 1 -21.34 -0.38 -4.83
C SER A 1 -21.90 -1.24 -5.96
N GLY A 2 -21.55 -2.49 -6.03
CA GLY A 2 -21.92 -3.41 -7.08
C GLY A 2 -20.76 -4.39 -7.30
N ASN A 3 -20.93 -5.38 -8.15
CA ASN A 3 -19.94 -6.42 -8.45
C ASN A 3 -18.76 -5.88 -9.30
N ARG A 4 -18.18 -4.75 -8.91
CA ARG A 4 -17.02 -4.18 -9.60
C ARG A 4 -15.73 -4.66 -8.94
N VAL A 5 -14.85 -5.22 -9.77
CA VAL A 5 -13.47 -5.54 -9.39
C VAL A 5 -12.58 -4.42 -9.90
N HIS A 6 -11.70 -3.92 -9.05
CA HIS A 6 -10.72 -2.91 -9.41
C HIS A 6 -9.32 -3.53 -9.36
N PHE A 7 -8.57 -3.40 -10.44
CA PHE A 7 -7.18 -3.84 -10.51
C PHE A 7 -6.25 -2.65 -10.30
N GLY A 8 -5.13 -2.90 -9.66
CA GLY A 8 -4.07 -1.92 -9.46
C GLY A 8 -2.70 -2.56 -9.51
N THR A 9 -1.68 -1.73 -9.48
CA THR A 9 -0.31 -2.20 -9.28
C THR A 9 -0.12 -2.65 -7.84
N ALA A 10 0.95 -3.38 -7.58
CA ALA A 10 1.38 -3.78 -6.24
C ALA A 10 2.90 -3.61 -6.14
N GLY A 11 3.41 -3.59 -4.95
CA GLY A 11 4.83 -3.50 -4.82
C GLY A 11 5.19 -3.05 -3.42
N ALA A 12 6.45 -2.83 -3.00
CA ALA A 12 7.37 -1.97 -3.72
C ALA A 12 8.66 -2.72 -4.11
N ALA A 13 8.92 -2.85 -5.37
CA ALA A 13 10.16 -3.40 -5.87
C ALA A 13 11.35 -2.44 -5.62
N VAL A 14 12.52 -3.00 -5.40
CA VAL A 14 13.77 -2.25 -5.22
C VAL A 14 14.67 -2.29 -6.45
N HIS A 15 14.30 -3.09 -7.44
CA HIS A 15 14.96 -3.23 -8.72
C HIS A 15 13.96 -3.23 -9.86
N VAL A 16 14.41 -2.82 -11.02
CA VAL A 16 13.68 -2.91 -12.29
C VAL A 16 14.53 -3.64 -13.32
N VAL A 17 13.87 -4.27 -14.27
CA VAL A 17 14.56 -4.77 -15.48
C VAL A 17 14.57 -3.63 -16.49
N ASP A 18 15.77 -3.19 -16.88
CA ASP A 18 15.91 -2.19 -17.93
C ASP A 18 15.49 -2.78 -19.27
N VAL A 19 14.52 -2.15 -19.92
CA VAL A 19 13.91 -2.67 -21.16
C VAL A 19 14.84 -2.60 -22.37
N LEU A 20 15.91 -1.81 -22.31
CA LEU A 20 16.83 -1.62 -23.43
C LEU A 20 17.92 -2.70 -23.47
N ASN A 21 18.40 -3.12 -22.31
CA ASN A 21 19.51 -4.09 -22.22
C ASN A 21 19.13 -5.38 -21.49
N ASN A 22 17.92 -5.45 -20.94
CA ASN A 22 17.39 -6.58 -20.17
C ASN A 22 18.23 -6.90 -18.92
N GLU A 23 18.80 -5.89 -18.29
CA GLU A 23 19.60 -6.02 -17.08
C GLU A 23 18.84 -5.54 -15.85
N TYR A 24 19.09 -6.18 -14.71
CA TYR A 24 18.59 -5.71 -13.42
C TYR A 24 19.37 -4.49 -12.96
N ARG A 25 18.66 -3.45 -12.57
CA ARG A 25 19.25 -2.26 -11.95
C ARG A 25 18.36 -1.71 -10.84
N ASP A 26 18.91 -0.85 -10.03
CA ASP A 26 18.15 -0.11 -9.01
C ASP A 26 17.05 0.72 -9.66
N SER A 27 15.88 0.72 -9.01
CA SER A 27 14.75 1.55 -9.41
C SER A 27 14.99 3.02 -9.07
N LYS A 28 14.51 3.91 -9.93
CA LYS A 28 14.67 5.36 -9.83
C LYS A 28 13.32 6.06 -9.81
N VAL A 29 13.29 7.32 -9.36
CA VAL A 29 12.09 8.15 -9.40
C VAL A 29 11.50 8.28 -10.80
N ARG A 30 12.35 8.29 -11.83
CA ARG A 30 11.91 8.33 -13.22
C ARG A 30 11.13 7.08 -13.62
N ASP A 31 11.58 5.90 -13.17
CA ASP A 31 10.87 4.64 -13.45
C ASP A 31 9.47 4.64 -12.79
N LEU A 32 9.37 5.22 -11.60
CA LEU A 32 8.09 5.37 -10.90
C LEU A 32 7.13 6.29 -11.67
N TYR A 33 7.62 7.42 -12.15
CA TYR A 33 6.84 8.34 -12.97
C TYR A 33 6.37 7.67 -14.28
N ASP A 34 7.27 6.99 -14.98
CA ASP A 34 6.94 6.28 -16.22
C ASP A 34 5.91 5.16 -15.99
N ALA A 35 6.03 4.42 -14.87
CA ALA A 35 5.03 3.43 -14.46
C ALA A 35 3.67 4.08 -14.17
N ALA A 36 3.65 5.25 -13.54
CA ALA A 36 2.41 6.00 -13.30
C ALA A 36 1.75 6.45 -14.61
N CYS A 37 2.52 6.93 -15.58
CA CYS A 37 2.02 7.28 -16.91
C CYS A 37 1.43 6.06 -17.64
N ILE A 38 2.10 4.91 -17.59
CA ILE A 38 1.59 3.67 -18.17
C ILE A 38 0.26 3.28 -17.52
N VAL A 39 0.18 3.35 -16.19
CA VAL A 39 -1.06 3.05 -15.46
C VAL A 39 -2.18 4.00 -15.84
N ASP A 40 -1.90 5.28 -16.09
CA ASP A 40 -2.92 6.25 -16.49
C ASP A 40 -3.58 5.88 -17.81
N GLU A 41 -2.80 5.39 -18.79
CA GLU A 41 -3.27 4.98 -20.11
C GLU A 41 -4.00 3.63 -20.13
N LEU A 42 -3.78 2.75 -19.13
CA LEU A 42 -4.36 1.41 -19.10
C LEU A 42 -5.78 1.40 -18.52
N GLU A 43 -6.80 1.27 -19.34
CA GLU A 43 -8.22 1.30 -18.95
C GLU A 43 -8.56 0.31 -17.82
N ASN A 44 -7.98 -0.89 -17.86
CA ASN A 44 -8.27 -1.95 -16.89
C ASN A 44 -7.41 -1.91 -15.62
N ILE A 45 -6.53 -0.93 -15.48
CA ILE A 45 -5.82 -0.65 -14.22
C ILE A 45 -6.44 0.60 -13.60
N HIS A 46 -7.03 0.46 -12.43
CA HIS A 46 -7.91 1.47 -11.84
C HIS A 46 -7.23 2.36 -10.81
N PHE A 47 -6.12 1.91 -10.23
CA PHE A 47 -5.33 2.67 -9.26
C PHE A 47 -3.85 2.31 -9.34
N LEU A 48 -3.01 3.24 -8.90
CA LEU A 48 -1.57 3.06 -8.78
C LEU A 48 -1.22 2.83 -7.30
N GLN A 49 -0.97 1.58 -6.90
CA GLN A 49 -0.23 1.32 -5.67
C GLN A 49 1.26 1.47 -6.01
N ARG A 50 2.00 2.33 -5.31
CA ARG A 50 3.42 2.59 -5.55
C ARG A 50 4.18 1.28 -5.87
N PRO A 51 4.60 1.04 -7.12
CA PRO A 51 5.15 -0.26 -7.51
C PRO A 51 6.63 -0.42 -7.18
N MET A 52 7.34 0.68 -6.87
CA MET A 52 8.79 0.63 -6.60
C MET A 52 9.26 1.71 -5.63
N VAL A 53 10.45 1.51 -5.08
CA VAL A 53 11.16 2.45 -4.20
C VAL A 53 12.12 3.28 -5.05
N CYS A 54 12.21 4.59 -4.84
CA CYS A 54 13.13 5.49 -5.57
C CYS A 54 14.53 5.42 -4.94
N ARG A 55 15.34 4.44 -5.35
CA ARG A 55 16.67 4.18 -4.76
C ARG A 55 17.77 5.17 -5.18
N ASP A 56 17.50 6.00 -6.16
CA ASP A 56 18.38 7.10 -6.57
C ASP A 56 18.29 8.31 -5.63
N ILE A 57 17.37 8.31 -4.67
CA ILE A 57 17.22 9.34 -3.64
C ILE A 57 17.57 8.70 -2.29
N THR A 58 18.62 9.20 -1.63
CA THR A 58 19.14 8.64 -0.38
C THR A 58 18.57 9.28 0.87
N ASP A 59 18.13 10.53 0.79
CA ASP A 59 17.43 11.21 1.88
C ASP A 59 15.98 10.74 1.93
N ASN A 60 15.52 10.26 3.09
CA ASN A 60 14.18 9.69 3.26
C ASN A 60 13.08 10.72 3.02
N ARG A 61 13.26 11.96 3.44
CA ARG A 61 12.27 13.02 3.26
C ARG A 61 12.12 13.37 1.78
N GLU A 62 13.23 13.56 1.08
CA GLU A 62 13.23 13.80 -0.36
C GLU A 62 12.64 12.62 -1.11
N MET A 63 12.95 11.39 -0.69
CA MET A 63 12.40 10.17 -1.30
C MET A 63 10.87 10.11 -1.17
N ASP A 64 10.33 10.37 0.01
CA ASP A 64 8.88 10.35 0.24
C ASP A 64 8.17 11.41 -0.62
N TYR A 65 8.68 12.65 -0.66
CA TYR A 65 8.07 13.73 -1.45
C TYR A 65 8.15 13.49 -2.95
N ASN A 66 9.31 13.08 -3.45
CA ASN A 66 9.47 12.75 -4.86
C ASN A 66 8.63 11.54 -5.27
N THR A 67 8.44 10.57 -4.37
CA THR A 67 7.54 9.43 -4.59
C THR A 67 6.10 9.91 -4.79
N VAL A 68 5.58 10.72 -3.88
CA VAL A 68 4.22 11.29 -3.99
C VAL A 68 4.08 12.13 -5.25
N TYR A 69 5.05 13.00 -5.49
CA TYR A 69 5.06 13.87 -6.67
C TYR A 69 5.07 13.06 -7.98
N ALA A 70 5.98 12.11 -8.13
CA ALA A 70 6.09 11.31 -9.35
C ALA A 70 4.81 10.52 -9.64
N CYS A 71 4.20 9.92 -8.60
CA CYS A 71 2.93 9.23 -8.75
C CYS A 71 1.81 10.18 -9.20
N CYS A 72 1.62 11.31 -8.51
CA CYS A 72 0.53 12.25 -8.80
C CYS A 72 0.73 13.00 -10.13
N ALA A 73 1.97 13.22 -10.55
CA ALA A 73 2.28 13.83 -11.83
C ALA A 73 2.07 12.89 -13.02
N GLY A 74 2.22 11.57 -12.81
CA GLY A 74 2.11 10.55 -13.86
C GLY A 74 0.70 10.01 -14.06
N THR A 75 -0.20 10.09 -13.08
CA THR A 75 -1.56 9.54 -13.22
C THR A 75 -2.62 10.37 -12.53
N LYS A 76 -3.84 10.38 -13.09
CA LYS A 76 -5.06 10.95 -12.49
C LYS A 76 -5.84 9.92 -11.66
N LYS A 77 -5.38 8.68 -11.62
CA LYS A 77 -6.00 7.60 -10.86
C LYS A 77 -5.63 7.69 -9.39
N HIS A 78 -6.37 6.97 -8.54
CA HIS A 78 -6.05 6.91 -7.12
C HIS A 78 -4.64 6.36 -6.89
N VAL A 79 -3.89 6.98 -5.99
CA VAL A 79 -2.51 6.60 -5.64
C VAL A 79 -2.47 6.02 -4.23
N GLY A 80 -1.85 4.85 -4.08
CA GLY A 80 -1.45 4.30 -2.79
C GLY A 80 0.05 4.53 -2.58
N THR A 81 0.42 5.14 -1.47
CA THR A 81 1.82 5.40 -1.09
C THR A 81 2.08 5.07 0.37
N SER A 82 3.28 5.29 0.85
CA SER A 82 3.64 5.17 2.27
C SER A 82 4.67 6.25 2.62
N PHE A 83 4.79 6.56 3.90
CA PHE A 83 5.78 7.49 4.44
C PHE A 83 6.73 6.75 5.37
N THR A 84 7.97 7.20 5.41
CA THR A 84 9.02 6.62 6.26
C THR A 84 8.95 7.17 7.68
N GLU A 85 8.53 8.42 7.83
CA GLU A 85 8.43 9.09 9.14
C GLU A 85 7.16 9.94 9.26
N PRO A 86 6.57 10.03 10.46
CA PRO A 86 5.36 10.83 10.69
C PRO A 86 5.57 12.32 10.43
N SER A 87 6.79 12.84 10.67
CA SER A 87 7.15 14.23 10.46
C SER A 87 7.12 14.68 9.00
N PHE A 88 7.13 13.76 8.04
CA PHE A 88 7.09 14.07 6.61
C PHE A 88 5.66 14.20 6.07
N VAL A 89 4.68 13.69 6.79
CA VAL A 89 3.28 13.72 6.35
C VAL A 89 2.74 15.13 6.15
N PRO A 90 2.94 16.10 7.06
CA PRO A 90 2.38 17.45 6.90
C PRO A 90 2.78 18.14 5.60
N ASP A 91 4.05 18.13 5.24
CA ASP A 91 4.55 18.79 4.01
C ASP A 91 4.04 18.08 2.74
N ALA A 92 3.94 16.74 2.78
CA ALA A 92 3.35 15.99 1.68
C ALA A 92 1.86 16.34 1.50
N ILE A 93 1.13 16.53 2.60
CA ILE A 93 -0.28 16.96 2.58
C ILE A 93 -0.42 18.37 2.00
N GLU A 94 0.47 19.29 2.31
CA GLU A 94 0.44 20.63 1.68
C GLU A 94 0.57 20.54 0.16
N MET A 95 1.46 19.68 -0.34
CA MET A 95 1.58 19.42 -1.78
C MET A 95 0.28 18.83 -2.34
N LEU A 96 -0.36 17.90 -1.64
CA LEU A 96 -1.62 17.30 -2.07
C LEU A 96 -2.77 18.31 -2.03
N HIS A 97 -2.80 19.24 -1.08
CA HIS A 97 -3.76 20.36 -1.07
C HIS A 97 -3.58 21.25 -2.30
N LEU A 98 -2.36 21.55 -2.71
CA LEU A 98 -2.10 22.33 -3.92
C LEU A 98 -2.62 21.59 -5.17
N ILE A 99 -2.34 20.29 -5.29
CA ILE A 99 -2.81 19.47 -6.40
C ILE A 99 -4.35 19.38 -6.43
N ALA A 100 -4.98 19.28 -5.27
CA ALA A 100 -6.44 19.21 -5.12
C ALA A 100 -7.16 20.54 -5.42
N GLY A 101 -6.44 21.65 -5.43
CA GLY A 101 -7.02 22.99 -5.51
C GLY A 101 -7.47 23.55 -4.15
N GLY A 102 -6.96 23.02 -3.06
CA GLY A 102 -7.20 23.45 -1.69
C GLY A 102 -7.52 22.33 -0.71
N GLU A 103 -7.39 22.63 0.58
CA GLU A 103 -7.67 21.67 1.67
C GLU A 103 -9.10 21.11 1.62
N GLN A 104 -10.08 21.95 1.35
CA GLN A 104 -11.48 21.53 1.29
C GLN A 104 -11.69 20.48 0.20
N SER A 105 -11.16 20.72 -1.01
CA SER A 105 -11.24 19.79 -2.13
C SER A 105 -10.55 18.45 -1.83
N TRP A 106 -9.41 18.49 -1.14
CA TRP A 106 -8.72 17.30 -0.66
C TRP A 106 -9.58 16.49 0.30
N ARG A 107 -10.17 17.14 1.31
CA ARG A 107 -10.99 16.46 2.33
C ARG A 107 -12.26 15.85 1.75
N GLU A 108 -12.85 16.46 0.75
CA GLU A 108 -14.05 15.94 0.05
C GLU A 108 -13.72 14.74 -0.83
N ARG A 109 -12.53 14.74 -1.45
CA ARG A 109 -12.12 13.69 -2.39
C ARG A 109 -10.63 13.41 -2.29
N PRO A 110 -10.15 12.72 -1.26
CA PRO A 110 -8.74 12.33 -1.18
C PRO A 110 -8.43 11.29 -2.28
N PHE A 111 -7.43 11.61 -3.10
CA PHE A 111 -7.01 10.77 -4.23
C PHE A 111 -5.72 10.00 -3.94
N VAL A 112 -5.14 10.18 -2.75
CA VAL A 112 -4.00 9.42 -2.25
C VAL A 112 -4.38 8.74 -0.95
N SER A 113 -3.97 7.48 -0.77
CA SER A 113 -4.09 6.74 0.48
C SER A 113 -2.73 6.32 1.02
N ASN A 114 -2.61 6.23 2.35
CA ASN A 114 -1.44 5.67 3.00
C ASN A 114 -1.56 4.15 3.11
N SER A 115 -0.65 3.43 2.45
CA SER A 115 -0.51 1.98 2.56
C SER A 115 0.39 1.65 3.73
N ASN A 116 -0.19 1.21 4.82
CA ASN A 116 0.51 1.07 6.07
C ASN A 116 0.62 -0.39 6.51
N CYS A 117 1.86 -0.91 6.55
CA CYS A 117 2.20 -2.16 7.21
C CYS A 117 2.44 -1.89 8.70
N PHE A 118 1.37 -1.61 9.44
CA PHE A 118 1.43 -1.26 10.87
C PHE A 118 1.73 -2.45 11.79
N VAL A 119 1.66 -3.66 11.27
CA VAL A 119 1.94 -4.90 12.00
C VAL A 119 3.27 -5.49 11.59
N VAL A 120 4.08 -5.83 12.58
CA VAL A 120 5.19 -6.78 12.45
C VAL A 120 4.63 -8.15 12.82
N PRO A 121 4.32 -9.02 11.85
CA PRO A 121 3.73 -10.31 12.14
C PRO A 121 4.65 -11.21 12.99
N PRO A 122 4.11 -11.96 13.96
CA PRO A 122 2.69 -12.04 14.30
C PRO A 122 2.25 -10.99 15.34
N MET A 123 1.13 -10.35 15.12
CA MET A 123 0.32 -9.62 16.11
C MET A 123 1.03 -8.47 16.87
N LYS A 124 2.13 -7.93 16.39
CA LYS A 124 2.87 -6.85 17.05
C LYS A 124 2.76 -5.56 16.24
N PHE A 125 2.20 -4.51 16.85
CA PHE A 125 2.14 -3.19 16.22
C PHE A 125 3.52 -2.52 16.23
N ALA A 126 3.87 -1.90 15.10
CA ALA A 126 5.08 -1.12 14.92
C ALA A 126 4.80 0.33 15.30
N THR A 127 5.45 0.84 16.31
CA THR A 127 5.21 2.19 16.86
C THR A 127 5.32 3.27 15.79
N GLU A 128 6.40 3.28 15.02
CA GLU A 128 6.65 4.28 13.97
C GLU A 128 5.57 4.24 12.88
N SER A 129 5.19 3.03 12.44
CA SER A 129 4.12 2.89 11.44
C SER A 129 2.76 3.34 11.97
N CYS A 130 2.48 3.13 13.26
CA CYS A 130 1.26 3.65 13.89
C CYS A 130 1.28 5.17 13.95
N GLN A 131 2.41 5.80 14.28
CA GLN A 131 2.55 7.26 14.30
C GLN A 131 2.38 7.89 12.90
N VAL A 132 2.91 7.25 11.84
CA VAL A 132 2.64 7.67 10.45
C VAL A 132 1.15 7.56 10.15
N MET A 133 0.51 6.47 10.57
CA MET A 133 -0.94 6.28 10.38
C MET A 133 -1.74 7.36 11.10
N GLU A 134 -1.40 7.73 12.33
CA GLU A 134 -2.02 8.80 13.10
C GLU A 134 -1.94 10.14 12.35
N ALA A 135 -0.74 10.53 11.89
CA ALA A 135 -0.54 11.74 11.11
C ALA A 135 -1.37 11.77 9.81
N CYS A 136 -1.46 10.64 9.11
CA CYS A 136 -2.31 10.52 7.92
C CYS A 136 -3.80 10.62 8.23
N ILE A 137 -4.27 10.05 9.36
CA ILE A 137 -5.67 10.14 9.81
C ILE A 137 -6.04 11.58 10.13
N GLU A 138 -5.20 12.31 10.83
CA GLU A 138 -5.40 13.73 11.13
C GLU A 138 -5.51 14.57 9.87
N ALA A 139 -4.67 14.29 8.88
CA ALA A 139 -4.68 14.94 7.57
C ALA A 139 -5.84 14.54 6.66
N GLY A 140 -6.68 13.58 7.06
CA GLY A 140 -7.81 13.11 6.27
C GLY A 140 -7.44 12.16 5.13
N MET A 141 -6.23 11.60 5.14
CA MET A 141 -5.76 10.64 4.14
C MET A 141 -6.32 9.24 4.45
N PRO A 142 -7.02 8.56 3.52
CA PRO A 142 -7.49 7.20 3.72
C PRO A 142 -6.35 6.23 4.05
N ILE A 143 -6.63 5.23 4.88
CA ILE A 143 -5.65 4.24 5.32
C ILE A 143 -5.93 2.89 4.67
N LEU A 144 -4.97 2.35 3.92
CA LEU A 144 -4.94 0.95 3.55
C LEU A 144 -4.26 0.17 4.69
N LEU A 145 -5.06 -0.55 5.44
CA LEU A 145 -4.59 -1.44 6.49
C LEU A 145 -4.02 -2.71 5.86
N LEU A 146 -2.72 -2.92 6.02
CA LEU A 146 -2.01 -4.00 5.37
C LEU A 146 -1.33 -4.90 6.39
N SER A 147 -1.60 -6.21 6.30
CA SER A 147 -0.85 -7.27 6.98
C SER A 147 -0.11 -8.11 5.93
N ALA A 148 1.17 -8.37 6.17
CA ALA A 148 2.08 -9.05 5.27
C ALA A 148 2.72 -10.29 5.94
N GLY A 149 1.92 -11.13 6.61
CA GLY A 149 2.38 -12.35 7.24
C GLY A 149 2.85 -13.39 6.22
N GLN A 150 3.93 -14.09 6.56
CA GLN A 150 4.49 -15.15 5.72
C GLN A 150 4.08 -16.51 6.28
N ALA A 151 3.24 -17.24 5.56
CA ALA A 151 2.83 -18.58 5.94
C ALA A 151 4.04 -19.50 6.07
N GLY A 152 4.15 -20.14 7.22
CA GLY A 152 5.29 -20.99 7.58
C GLY A 152 6.46 -20.28 8.28
N ALA A 153 6.47 -18.94 8.34
CA ALA A 153 7.50 -18.18 9.04
C ALA A 153 6.91 -17.24 10.11
N THR A 154 6.19 -16.20 9.70
CA THR A 154 5.58 -15.21 10.61
C THR A 154 4.05 -15.34 10.70
N ALA A 155 3.50 -16.34 10.03
CA ALA A 155 2.12 -16.78 10.14
C ALA A 155 2.07 -18.33 10.13
N PRO A 156 0.96 -18.95 10.59
CA PRO A 156 0.79 -20.39 10.53
C PRO A 156 1.04 -20.96 9.13
N ALA A 157 1.67 -22.14 9.03
CA ALA A 157 1.94 -22.79 7.75
C ALA A 157 0.64 -23.18 6.99
N PRO A 158 -0.42 -23.67 7.65
CA PRO A 158 -1.70 -23.87 6.99
C PRO A 158 -2.30 -22.54 6.53
N ILE A 159 -2.71 -22.47 5.26
CA ILE A 159 -3.25 -21.25 4.62
C ILE A 159 -4.43 -20.67 5.41
N ALA A 160 -5.36 -21.51 5.87
CA ALA A 160 -6.49 -21.06 6.70
C ALA A 160 -6.04 -20.32 7.96
N GLY A 161 -5.01 -20.82 8.64
CA GLY A 161 -4.43 -20.17 9.83
C GLY A 161 -3.75 -18.83 9.49
N ALA A 162 -3.04 -18.76 8.37
CA ALA A 162 -2.44 -17.51 7.90
C ALA A 162 -3.50 -16.46 7.55
N ILE A 163 -4.61 -16.88 6.95
CA ILE A 163 -5.75 -15.98 6.65
C ILE A 163 -6.35 -15.44 7.96
N VAL A 164 -6.64 -16.31 8.92
CA VAL A 164 -7.22 -15.91 10.21
C VAL A 164 -6.33 -14.87 10.91
N GLN A 165 -5.02 -15.09 10.93
CA GLN A 165 -4.07 -14.13 11.49
C GLN A 165 -4.10 -12.80 10.73
N ALA A 166 -4.00 -12.82 9.41
CA ALA A 166 -3.99 -11.59 8.60
C ALA A 166 -5.26 -10.77 8.75
N VAL A 167 -6.43 -11.45 8.79
CA VAL A 167 -7.73 -10.80 9.03
C VAL A 167 -7.78 -10.21 10.44
N ALA A 168 -7.34 -10.94 11.47
CA ALA A 168 -7.33 -10.46 12.85
C ALA A 168 -6.43 -9.22 13.00
N GLU A 169 -5.26 -9.21 12.38
CA GLU A 169 -4.35 -8.07 12.37
C GLU A 169 -4.96 -6.85 11.68
N CYS A 170 -5.60 -7.01 10.51
CA CYS A 170 -6.27 -5.93 9.83
C CYS A 170 -7.49 -5.40 10.60
N LEU A 171 -8.28 -6.27 11.24
CA LEU A 171 -9.39 -5.86 12.10
C LEU A 171 -8.90 -5.09 13.33
N ALA A 172 -7.79 -5.50 13.93
CA ALA A 172 -7.18 -4.76 15.03
C ALA A 172 -6.74 -3.36 14.58
N GLY A 173 -6.17 -3.22 13.38
CA GLY A 173 -5.86 -1.93 12.77
C GLY A 173 -7.11 -1.08 12.53
N LEU A 174 -8.21 -1.68 12.08
CA LEU A 174 -9.47 -0.97 11.88
C LEU A 174 -10.02 -0.42 13.22
N VAL A 175 -9.95 -1.20 14.29
CA VAL A 175 -10.32 -0.76 15.64
C VAL A 175 -9.43 0.40 16.08
N TYR A 176 -8.13 0.30 15.83
CA TYR A 176 -7.18 1.36 16.15
C TYR A 176 -7.51 2.68 15.44
N VAL A 177 -7.70 2.65 14.11
CA VAL A 177 -8.09 3.84 13.33
C VAL A 177 -9.41 4.41 13.82
N HIS A 178 -10.42 3.55 14.07
CA HIS A 178 -11.73 3.99 14.56
C HIS A 178 -11.64 4.63 15.96
N SER A 179 -10.71 4.18 16.80
CA SER A 179 -10.50 4.76 18.13
C SER A 179 -9.90 6.16 18.06
N ILE A 180 -9.10 6.46 17.04
CA ILE A 180 -8.53 7.79 16.79
C ILE A 180 -9.59 8.71 16.17
N LYS A 181 -10.23 8.24 15.09
CA LYS A 181 -11.22 9.02 14.34
C LYS A 181 -12.36 8.12 13.86
N PRO A 182 -13.49 8.11 14.57
CA PRO A 182 -14.66 7.34 14.15
C PRO A 182 -15.10 7.70 12.73
N GLY A 183 -15.33 6.66 11.90
CA GLY A 183 -15.76 6.84 10.51
C GLY A 183 -14.65 7.24 9.52
N HIS A 184 -13.39 7.25 9.93
CA HIS A 184 -12.28 7.52 9.01
C HIS A 184 -12.22 6.47 7.90
N PRO A 185 -11.99 6.88 6.62
CA PRO A 185 -11.95 5.95 5.49
C PRO A 185 -10.80 4.95 5.62
N CYS A 186 -11.14 3.67 5.57
CA CYS A 186 -10.17 2.57 5.57
C CYS A 186 -10.39 1.66 4.37
N ILE A 187 -9.28 1.15 3.84
CA ILE A 187 -9.26 0.09 2.85
C ILE A 187 -8.72 -1.14 3.56
N PHE A 188 -9.50 -2.21 3.60
CA PHE A 188 -9.08 -3.46 4.21
C PHE A 188 -8.20 -4.22 3.21
N GLY A 189 -6.99 -4.55 3.61
CA GLY A 189 -6.03 -5.22 2.75
C GLY A 189 -5.22 -6.28 3.47
N THR A 190 -4.91 -7.36 2.77
CA THR A 190 -3.94 -8.35 3.23
C THR A 190 -2.98 -8.64 2.09
N TRP A 191 -1.74 -8.90 2.43
CA TRP A 191 -0.71 -9.28 1.46
C TRP A 191 -0.03 -10.56 1.94
N PRO A 192 -0.68 -11.71 1.74
CA PRO A 192 -0.14 -12.98 2.19
C PRO A 192 1.04 -13.40 1.33
N PHE A 193 2.08 -13.85 2.00
CA PHE A 193 3.23 -14.48 1.38
C PHE A 193 3.35 -15.92 1.85
N VAL A 194 4.04 -16.74 1.07
CA VAL A 194 4.43 -18.08 1.45
C VAL A 194 5.96 -18.15 1.52
N SER A 195 6.49 -18.71 2.59
CA SER A 195 7.93 -18.96 2.71
C SER A 195 8.24 -20.38 2.24
N ASP A 196 9.26 -20.51 1.40
CA ASP A 196 9.89 -21.80 1.18
C ASP A 196 10.68 -22.18 2.46
N LEU A 197 10.14 -23.13 3.20
CA LEU A 197 10.71 -23.54 4.50
C LEU A 197 12.11 -24.15 4.40
N ARG A 198 12.56 -24.54 3.20
CA ARG A 198 13.89 -25.10 2.96
C ARG A 198 14.94 -24.01 2.76
N THR A 199 14.58 -22.93 2.12
CA THR A 199 15.51 -21.86 1.74
C THR A 199 15.29 -20.57 2.51
N GLY A 200 14.13 -20.42 3.19
CA GLY A 200 13.68 -19.18 3.81
C GLY A 200 13.28 -18.10 2.81
N ALA A 201 13.27 -18.40 1.50
CA ALA A 201 12.93 -17.44 0.48
C ALA A 201 11.43 -17.16 0.48
N MET A 202 11.08 -15.89 0.27
CA MET A 202 9.71 -15.47 0.09
C MET A 202 9.23 -15.80 -1.34
N SER A 203 8.08 -16.45 -1.44
CA SER A 203 7.39 -16.71 -2.71
C SER A 203 6.20 -15.76 -2.85
N GLY A 204 6.37 -14.69 -3.62
CA GLY A 204 5.32 -13.69 -3.86
C GLY A 204 4.37 -14.02 -5.00
N GLY A 205 4.69 -14.98 -5.84
CA GLY A 205 3.92 -15.35 -7.05
C GLY A 205 3.28 -16.73 -7.01
N SER A 206 3.08 -17.28 -5.81
CA SER A 206 2.45 -18.60 -5.63
C SER A 206 0.94 -18.55 -5.85
N GLY A 207 0.29 -19.72 -5.94
CA GLY A 207 -1.16 -19.83 -6.11
C GLY A 207 -1.97 -19.44 -4.87
N GLU A 208 -1.35 -19.39 -3.70
CA GLU A 208 -2.00 -19.07 -2.42
C GLU A 208 -2.57 -17.66 -2.37
N PRO A 209 -1.91 -16.60 -2.87
CA PRO A 209 -2.51 -15.27 -2.99
C PRO A 209 -3.84 -15.24 -3.75
N VAL A 210 -4.01 -16.12 -4.74
CA VAL A 210 -5.27 -16.27 -5.47
C VAL A 210 -6.37 -16.81 -4.56
N SER A 211 -6.06 -17.78 -3.70
CA SER A 211 -7.00 -18.32 -2.71
C SER A 211 -7.45 -17.27 -1.71
N TYR A 212 -6.57 -16.39 -1.26
CA TYR A 212 -6.91 -15.24 -0.43
C TYR A 212 -7.90 -14.28 -1.11
N THR A 213 -7.66 -13.97 -2.37
CA THR A 213 -8.52 -13.08 -3.13
C THR A 213 -9.93 -13.65 -3.26
N HIS A 214 -10.05 -14.97 -3.52
CA HIS A 214 -11.34 -15.63 -3.62
C HIS A 214 -12.10 -15.69 -2.30
N LEU A 215 -11.43 -16.02 -1.19
CA LEU A 215 -12.06 -16.04 0.13
C LEU A 215 -12.60 -14.66 0.52
N ARG A 216 -11.84 -13.61 0.26
CA ARG A 216 -12.27 -12.23 0.53
C ARG A 216 -13.46 -11.81 -0.33
N ALA A 217 -13.55 -12.26 -1.58
CA ALA A 217 -14.68 -11.95 -2.45
C ALA A 217 -16.00 -12.57 -1.94
N HIS A 218 -15.94 -13.68 -1.23
CA HIS A 218 -17.11 -14.33 -0.65
C HIS A 218 -17.62 -13.66 0.63
N GLU A 219 -16.76 -12.99 1.40
CA GLU A 219 -17.18 -12.27 2.61
C GLU A 219 -18.04 -11.03 2.31
N THR A 220 -17.95 -10.48 1.09
CA THR A 220 -18.76 -9.34 0.65
C THR A 220 -20.13 -9.73 0.09
N LEU A 221 -20.45 -11.01 0.04
CA LEU A 221 -21.72 -11.54 -0.47
C LEU A 221 -22.69 -11.98 0.64
N ALA A 222 -22.34 -11.76 1.90
CA ALA A 222 -23.15 -12.10 3.06
C ALA A 222 -23.88 -10.86 3.62
N ASP A 223 -24.61 -10.15 2.74
CA ASP A 223 -25.63 -9.16 3.11
C ASP A 223 -27.00 -9.61 2.61
#